data_94b901207d66dbf6dd4a4bd48346af17
#
_entry.id   94b901207d66dbf6dd4a4bd48346af17
#
_cell.length_a   1.000
_cell.length_b   1.000
_cell.length_c   1.000
_cell.angle_alpha   90.00
_cell.angle_beta   90.00
_cell.angle_gamma   90.00
#
_symmetry.space_group_name_H-M   'P 1'
#
loop_
_entity.id
_entity.type
_entity.pdbx_description
1 polymer ?
#
loop_
_entity_poly.entity_id
_entity_poly.type
_entity_poly.pdbx_seq_one_letter_code
_entity_poly.pdbx_strand_id
1 'polypeptide(L)'
;MTSVLEIKGLRAGIAGREILNGVDLVVRSGEVHAVMGPNGSGKSTLSHVLMGKPGYVVHGGSVTLDGVDLLSVPTWERAQAGLFLAMQYPIEVPGVSLMSVLGESLTAAGKSTDGLRAALVVEAERIGFDERFLDRPLNVDLSGGEKKRNETLQLGVLGPKIAVLDEIDSGLDVDALRAVSRRIEASTNEQGLGVLAITHYNRLLHELRPDRIHVLVRGRIQASGGPELAEELERTGYAAFTDGADDGDGPARDDVDPLSDPFADPF
;
A
#
# COMPACT_ATOMS: atom_id res chain seq x y z
N MET A 1 17.29 -9.24 -11.64
CA MET A 1 16.46 -10.40 -11.23
C MET A 1 15.05 -9.91 -11.01
N THR A 2 14.06 -10.66 -11.43
CA THR A 2 12.64 -10.29 -11.23
C THR A 2 12.23 -10.64 -9.81
N SER A 3 11.87 -9.64 -9.00
CA SER A 3 11.36 -9.88 -7.65
C SER A 3 9.90 -10.34 -7.69
N VAL A 4 9.51 -11.18 -6.74
CA VAL A 4 8.17 -11.78 -6.69
C VAL A 4 7.64 -11.72 -5.26
N LEU A 5 6.52 -11.02 -5.07
CA LEU A 5 5.67 -11.15 -3.88
C LEU A 5 4.64 -12.24 -4.17
N GLU A 6 4.64 -13.29 -3.36
CA GLU A 6 3.70 -14.40 -3.48
C GLU A 6 2.90 -14.56 -2.18
N ILE A 7 1.58 -14.56 -2.31
CA ILE A 7 0.61 -14.77 -1.23
C ILE A 7 -0.16 -16.04 -1.57
N LYS A 8 -0.18 -17.02 -0.65
CA LYS A 8 -0.85 -18.30 -0.83
C LYS A 8 -1.76 -18.63 0.34
N GLY A 9 -3.05 -18.75 0.07
CA GLY A 9 -4.05 -19.18 1.04
C GLY A 9 -4.07 -18.33 2.30
N LEU A 10 -3.76 -17.01 2.23
CA LEU A 10 -3.61 -16.15 3.39
C LEU A 10 -4.93 -16.00 4.14
N ARG A 11 -4.93 -16.43 5.39
CA ARG A 11 -6.03 -16.29 6.35
C ARG A 11 -5.58 -15.46 7.53
N ALA A 12 -6.28 -14.37 7.79
CA ALA A 12 -5.90 -13.45 8.85
C ALA A 12 -7.09 -12.64 9.34
N GLY A 13 -6.98 -12.10 10.55
CA GLY A 13 -8.02 -11.30 11.15
C GLY A 13 -7.54 -10.42 12.28
N ILE A 14 -8.48 -9.74 12.93
CA ILE A 14 -8.25 -8.86 14.06
C ILE A 14 -9.33 -9.05 15.11
N ALA A 15 -9.02 -8.88 16.39
CA ALA A 15 -9.96 -8.95 17.51
C ALA A 15 -10.82 -10.24 17.51
N GLY A 16 -10.22 -11.38 17.16
CA GLY A 16 -10.90 -12.69 17.13
C GLY A 16 -11.81 -12.92 15.92
N ARG A 17 -11.89 -11.96 14.98
CA ARG A 17 -12.67 -12.09 13.74
C ARG A 17 -11.71 -12.36 12.58
N GLU A 18 -11.94 -13.44 11.85
CA GLU A 18 -11.23 -13.73 10.60
C GLU A 18 -11.82 -12.86 9.47
N ILE A 19 -10.96 -12.15 8.73
CA ILE A 19 -11.37 -11.21 7.68
C ILE A 19 -10.85 -11.68 6.33
N LEU A 20 -9.59 -12.14 6.25
CA LEU A 20 -9.04 -12.77 5.06
C LEU A 20 -9.24 -14.28 5.15
N ASN A 21 -9.85 -14.84 4.13
CA ASN A 21 -10.38 -16.21 4.13
C ASN A 21 -9.71 -17.10 3.05
N GLY A 22 -8.41 -16.92 2.83
CA GLY A 22 -7.65 -17.66 1.81
C GLY A 22 -7.42 -16.82 0.56
N VAL A 23 -6.59 -15.76 0.71
CA VAL A 23 -6.19 -14.90 -0.41
C VAL A 23 -4.99 -15.50 -1.11
N ASP A 24 -5.11 -15.66 -2.44
CA ASP A 24 -4.03 -16.05 -3.34
C ASP A 24 -3.74 -14.89 -4.30
N LEU A 25 -2.47 -14.44 -4.36
CA LEU A 25 -2.06 -13.33 -5.21
C LEU A 25 -0.55 -13.38 -5.47
N VAL A 26 -0.15 -13.04 -6.69
CA VAL A 26 1.27 -12.93 -7.07
C VAL A 26 1.48 -11.62 -7.79
N VAL A 27 2.45 -10.82 -7.32
CA VAL A 27 2.89 -9.56 -7.94
C VAL A 27 4.37 -9.66 -8.27
N ARG A 28 4.75 -9.33 -9.49
CA ARG A 28 6.15 -9.34 -9.94
C ARG A 28 6.69 -7.95 -10.16
N SER A 29 8.00 -7.83 -10.14
CA SER A 29 8.68 -6.61 -10.57
C SER A 29 8.19 -6.18 -11.95
N GLY A 30 7.88 -4.88 -12.09
CA GLY A 30 7.42 -4.28 -13.34
C GLY A 30 5.94 -4.51 -13.63
N GLU A 31 5.19 -5.18 -12.74
CA GLU A 31 3.75 -5.36 -12.87
C GLU A 31 2.99 -4.42 -11.91
N VAL A 32 1.87 -3.90 -12.38
CA VAL A 32 0.90 -3.13 -11.56
C VAL A 32 -0.36 -3.95 -11.39
N HIS A 33 -0.63 -4.34 -10.15
CA HIS A 33 -1.85 -5.06 -9.78
C HIS A 33 -2.75 -4.16 -8.93
N ALA A 34 -4.05 -4.17 -9.17
CA ALA A 34 -5.04 -3.49 -8.37
C ALA A 34 -5.93 -4.47 -7.61
N VAL A 35 -6.15 -4.23 -6.32
CA VAL A 35 -7.16 -4.94 -5.53
C VAL A 35 -8.33 -3.99 -5.30
N MET A 36 -9.47 -4.36 -5.82
CA MET A 36 -10.74 -3.65 -5.69
C MET A 36 -11.73 -4.48 -4.88
N GLY A 37 -12.72 -3.83 -4.31
CA GLY A 37 -13.78 -4.51 -3.57
C GLY A 37 -14.61 -3.55 -2.74
N PRO A 38 -15.80 -3.97 -2.26
CA PRO A 38 -16.64 -3.15 -1.41
C PRO A 38 -15.96 -2.85 -0.06
N ASN A 39 -16.53 -1.89 0.68
CA ASN A 39 -16.08 -1.61 2.04
C ASN A 39 -16.25 -2.85 2.93
N GLY A 40 -15.29 -3.10 3.83
CA GLY A 40 -15.30 -4.28 4.68
C GLY A 40 -14.91 -5.59 3.99
N SER A 41 -14.46 -5.57 2.72
CA SER A 41 -14.04 -6.80 2.02
C SER A 41 -12.70 -7.37 2.48
N GLY A 42 -11.90 -6.60 3.26
CA GLY A 42 -10.60 -7.02 3.76
C GLY A 42 -9.39 -6.35 3.08
N LYS A 43 -9.58 -5.33 2.24
CA LYS A 43 -8.50 -4.64 1.51
C LYS A 43 -7.42 -4.06 2.44
N SER A 44 -7.81 -3.22 3.40
CA SER A 44 -6.86 -2.65 4.37
C SER A 44 -6.31 -3.70 5.34
N THR A 45 -7.08 -4.77 5.62
CA THR A 45 -6.54 -5.91 6.37
C THR A 45 -5.40 -6.57 5.61
N LEU A 46 -5.51 -6.70 4.28
CA LEU A 46 -4.45 -7.26 3.45
C LEU A 46 -3.17 -6.41 3.55
N SER A 47 -3.26 -5.08 3.35
CA SER A 47 -2.10 -4.19 3.46
C SER A 47 -1.45 -4.24 4.85
N HIS A 48 -2.26 -4.19 5.91
CA HIS A 48 -1.79 -4.23 7.29
C HIS A 48 -1.08 -5.55 7.65
N VAL A 49 -1.63 -6.69 7.20
CA VAL A 49 -1.02 -8.02 7.43
C VAL A 49 0.30 -8.14 6.68
N LEU A 50 0.36 -7.67 5.42
CA LEU A 50 1.60 -7.67 4.63
C LEU A 50 2.72 -6.89 5.31
N MET A 51 2.40 -5.75 5.93
CA MET A 51 3.40 -4.93 6.65
C MET A 51 3.64 -5.38 8.09
N GLY A 52 2.87 -6.32 8.62
CA GLY A 52 3.04 -6.79 9.99
C GLY A 52 2.55 -5.81 11.04
N LYS A 53 1.47 -5.06 10.75
CA LYS A 53 0.85 -4.16 11.73
C LYS A 53 0.40 -4.95 12.96
N PRO A 54 0.75 -4.50 14.19
CA PRO A 54 0.32 -5.15 15.42
C PRO A 54 -1.21 -5.27 15.53
N GLY A 55 -1.67 -6.32 16.24
CA GLY A 55 -3.09 -6.58 16.47
C GLY A 55 -3.73 -7.52 15.44
N TYR A 56 -3.14 -7.69 14.27
CA TYR A 56 -3.58 -8.68 13.29
C TYR A 56 -2.97 -10.05 13.59
N VAL A 57 -3.80 -11.11 13.45
CA VAL A 57 -3.40 -12.49 13.68
C VAL A 57 -3.51 -13.26 12.37
N VAL A 58 -2.42 -13.92 11.97
CA VAL A 58 -2.41 -14.83 10.82
C VAL A 58 -2.83 -16.22 11.28
N HIS A 59 -3.87 -16.76 10.66
CA HIS A 59 -4.43 -18.09 10.97
C HIS A 59 -3.91 -19.17 10.03
N GLY A 60 -3.33 -18.79 8.87
CA GLY A 60 -2.78 -19.73 7.91
C GLY A 60 -2.36 -19.08 6.60
N GLY A 61 -1.79 -19.86 5.73
CA GLY A 61 -1.23 -19.43 4.46
C GLY A 61 0.22 -18.97 4.58
N SER A 62 0.76 -18.42 3.51
CA SER A 62 2.14 -17.91 3.44
C SER A 62 2.20 -16.61 2.65
N VAL A 63 3.18 -15.77 2.99
CA VAL A 63 3.54 -14.56 2.25
C VAL A 63 5.05 -14.51 2.09
N THR A 64 5.53 -14.56 0.86
CA THR A 64 6.97 -14.51 0.58
C THR A 64 7.33 -13.40 -0.38
N LEU A 65 8.49 -12.78 -0.16
CA LEU A 65 9.13 -11.87 -1.11
C LEU A 65 10.50 -12.42 -1.46
N ASP A 66 10.70 -12.83 -2.72
CA ASP A 66 11.92 -13.48 -3.18
C ASP A 66 12.32 -14.71 -2.33
N GLY A 67 11.34 -15.46 -1.83
CA GLY A 67 11.54 -16.62 -0.96
C GLY A 67 11.73 -16.30 0.53
N VAL A 68 11.83 -15.03 0.92
CA VAL A 68 11.84 -14.62 2.34
C VAL A 68 10.42 -14.68 2.89
N ASP A 69 10.20 -15.46 3.94
CA ASP A 69 8.90 -15.52 4.63
C ASP A 69 8.65 -14.23 5.42
N LEU A 70 7.77 -13.38 4.88
CA LEU A 70 7.45 -12.09 5.51
C LEU A 70 6.62 -12.24 6.80
N LEU A 71 5.90 -13.34 6.97
CA LEU A 71 5.07 -13.53 8.17
C LEU A 71 5.93 -13.84 9.40
N SER A 72 7.13 -14.40 9.22
CA SER A 72 8.06 -14.76 10.29
C SER A 72 8.96 -13.62 10.76
N VAL A 73 9.00 -12.50 10.03
CA VAL A 73 9.91 -11.38 10.30
C VAL A 73 9.16 -10.11 10.71
N PRO A 74 9.78 -9.24 11.55
CA PRO A 74 9.18 -7.97 11.96
C PRO A 74 9.09 -6.97 10.80
N THR A 75 8.29 -5.92 10.97
CA THR A 75 8.00 -4.89 9.94
C THR A 75 9.27 -4.31 9.30
N TRP A 76 10.30 -3.99 10.09
CA TRP A 76 11.52 -3.39 9.58
C TRP A 76 12.34 -4.35 8.70
N GLU A 77 12.33 -5.66 8.98
CA GLU A 77 12.97 -6.66 8.11
C GLU A 77 12.20 -6.85 6.80
N ARG A 78 10.85 -6.73 6.82
CA ARG A 78 10.04 -6.71 5.59
C ARG A 78 10.42 -5.55 4.68
N ALA A 79 10.65 -4.37 5.28
CA ALA A 79 11.12 -3.19 4.54
C ALA A 79 12.53 -3.42 3.98
N GLN A 80 13.45 -4.03 4.73
CA GLN A 80 14.79 -4.41 4.24
C GLN A 80 14.74 -5.46 3.13
N ALA A 81 13.80 -6.39 3.18
CA ALA A 81 13.56 -7.35 2.09
C ALA A 81 13.12 -6.65 0.79
N GLY A 82 12.62 -5.42 0.87
CA GLY A 82 12.22 -4.59 -0.26
C GLY A 82 10.71 -4.34 -0.37
N LEU A 83 9.94 -4.58 0.69
CA LEU A 83 8.52 -4.23 0.75
C LEU A 83 8.33 -2.80 1.25
N PHE A 84 7.48 -2.02 0.58
CA PHE A 84 7.08 -0.66 0.96
C PHE A 84 5.57 -0.57 1.11
N LEU A 85 5.09 0.20 2.09
CA LEU A 85 3.68 0.54 2.23
C LEU A 85 3.50 2.05 2.18
N ALA A 86 2.70 2.54 1.22
CA ALA A 86 2.07 3.84 1.31
C ALA A 86 0.75 3.68 2.07
N MET A 87 0.66 4.31 3.23
CA MET A 87 -0.47 4.14 4.15
C MET A 87 -1.68 4.99 3.75
N GLN A 88 -2.88 4.51 4.05
CA GLN A 88 -4.10 5.31 3.88
C GLN A 88 -3.99 6.64 4.66
N TYR A 89 -3.52 6.59 5.89
CA TYR A 89 -3.30 7.75 6.76
C TYR A 89 -1.83 7.79 7.23
N PRO A 90 -0.95 8.55 6.54
CA PRO A 90 0.45 8.68 6.94
C PRO A 90 0.60 9.36 8.30
N ILE A 91 1.41 8.75 9.17
CA ILE A 91 1.62 9.19 10.55
C ILE A 91 2.58 10.38 10.61
N GLU A 92 2.32 11.32 11.51
CA GLU A 92 3.25 12.39 11.86
C GLU A 92 4.29 11.90 12.87
N VAL A 93 5.56 12.24 12.66
CA VAL A 93 6.65 11.89 13.57
C VAL A 93 7.37 13.16 14.02
N PRO A 94 6.90 13.81 15.11
CA PRO A 94 7.52 15.03 15.63
C PRO A 94 8.98 14.78 16.02
N GLY A 95 9.84 15.73 15.71
CA GLY A 95 11.26 15.70 16.10
C GLY A 95 12.17 14.80 15.24
N VAL A 96 11.62 14.04 14.29
CA VAL A 96 12.42 13.21 13.37
C VAL A 96 12.27 13.72 11.95
N SER A 97 13.36 14.21 11.35
CA SER A 97 13.33 14.76 9.99
C SER A 97 13.18 13.66 8.93
N LEU A 98 12.58 14.04 7.78
CA LEU A 98 12.50 13.16 6.61
C LEU A 98 13.90 12.65 6.19
N MET A 99 14.91 13.54 6.20
CA MET A 99 16.30 13.18 5.90
C MET A 99 16.83 12.10 6.84
N SER A 100 16.56 12.21 8.15
CA SER A 100 17.02 11.23 9.14
C SER A 100 16.37 9.86 8.91
N VAL A 101 15.03 9.84 8.70
CA VAL A 101 14.30 8.59 8.43
C VAL A 101 14.85 7.88 7.20
N LEU A 102 15.03 8.61 6.10
CA LEU A 102 15.52 8.01 4.86
C LEU A 102 16.99 7.60 4.94
N GLY A 103 17.83 8.41 5.60
CA GLY A 103 19.23 8.07 5.82
C GLY A 103 19.41 6.78 6.61
N GLU A 104 18.69 6.63 7.73
CA GLU A 104 18.68 5.41 8.53
C GLU A 104 18.11 4.22 7.76
N SER A 105 17.04 4.43 7.00
CA SER A 105 16.42 3.36 6.19
C SER A 105 17.35 2.86 5.10
N LEU A 106 18.06 3.75 4.40
CA LEU A 106 19.06 3.39 3.39
C LEU A 106 20.23 2.64 4.02
N THR A 107 20.76 3.16 5.14
CA THR A 107 21.85 2.53 5.89
C THR A 107 21.46 1.12 6.34
N ALA A 108 20.26 0.95 6.91
CA ALA A 108 19.74 -0.34 7.34
C ALA A 108 19.57 -1.33 6.17
N ALA A 109 19.28 -0.82 4.96
CA ALA A 109 19.20 -1.61 3.73
C ALA A 109 20.58 -1.84 3.06
N GLY A 110 21.69 -1.41 3.68
CA GLY A 110 23.04 -1.53 3.12
C GLY A 110 23.28 -0.64 1.90
N LYS A 111 22.47 0.41 1.72
CA LYS A 111 22.61 1.38 0.61
C LYS A 111 23.41 2.61 1.06
N SER A 112 24.11 3.28 0.11
CA SER A 112 24.78 4.54 0.39
C SER A 112 23.78 5.67 0.64
N THR A 113 24.14 6.57 1.53
CA THR A 113 23.44 7.83 1.78
C THR A 113 24.07 9.01 1.05
N ASP A 114 25.14 8.78 0.28
CA ASP A 114 25.80 9.81 -0.51
C ASP A 114 24.82 10.42 -1.51
N GLY A 115 24.75 11.74 -1.53
CA GLY A 115 23.85 12.45 -2.43
C GLY A 115 22.35 12.36 -2.09
N LEU A 116 21.97 11.84 -0.91
CA LEU A 116 20.57 11.70 -0.50
C LEU A 116 19.78 13.02 -0.64
N ARG A 117 20.38 14.16 -0.22
CA ARG A 117 19.69 15.45 -0.37
C ARG A 117 19.44 15.80 -1.84
N ALA A 118 20.41 15.57 -2.71
CA ALA A 118 20.24 15.82 -4.13
C ALA A 118 19.18 14.92 -4.75
N ALA A 119 19.13 13.64 -4.36
CA ALA A 119 18.09 12.71 -4.78
C ALA A 119 16.70 13.16 -4.32
N LEU A 120 16.58 13.66 -3.08
CA LEU A 120 15.31 14.20 -2.55
C LEU A 120 14.82 15.41 -3.32
N VAL A 121 15.71 16.35 -3.68
CA VAL A 121 15.35 17.53 -4.49
C VAL A 121 14.84 17.09 -5.86
N VAL A 122 15.53 16.17 -6.52
CA VAL A 122 15.08 15.65 -7.83
C VAL A 122 13.71 14.96 -7.73
N GLU A 123 13.50 14.14 -6.70
CA GLU A 123 12.20 13.48 -6.51
C GLU A 123 11.10 14.48 -6.16
N ALA A 124 11.39 15.51 -5.35
CA ALA A 124 10.44 16.56 -5.01
C ALA A 124 9.98 17.33 -6.27
N GLU A 125 10.90 17.69 -7.16
CA GLU A 125 10.56 18.33 -8.44
C GLU A 125 9.65 17.44 -9.31
N ARG A 126 9.94 16.12 -9.40
CA ARG A 126 9.17 15.17 -10.20
C ARG A 126 7.69 15.10 -9.82
N ILE A 127 7.39 15.27 -8.53
CA ILE A 127 6.03 15.11 -7.99
C ILE A 127 5.39 16.43 -7.57
N GLY A 128 6.06 17.55 -7.80
CA GLY A 128 5.59 18.88 -7.37
C GLY A 128 5.47 19.02 -5.84
N PHE A 129 6.44 18.45 -5.10
CA PHE A 129 6.55 18.58 -3.65
C PHE A 129 7.51 19.73 -3.32
N ASP A 130 7.09 20.63 -2.45
CA ASP A 130 7.86 21.83 -2.11
C ASP A 130 9.11 21.45 -1.29
N GLU A 131 10.30 21.85 -1.77
CA GLU A 131 11.59 21.54 -1.11
C GLU A 131 11.66 22.01 0.35
N ARG A 132 10.95 23.08 0.72
CA ARG A 132 10.91 23.55 2.11
C ARG A 132 10.44 22.49 3.11
N PHE A 133 9.74 21.45 2.65
CA PHE A 133 9.25 20.35 3.49
C PHE A 133 10.32 19.26 3.72
N LEU A 134 11.39 19.22 2.93
CA LEU A 134 12.45 18.20 3.05
C LEU A 134 13.20 18.28 4.39
N ASP A 135 13.26 19.45 5.00
CA ASP A 135 13.98 19.69 6.27
C ASP A 135 13.04 19.63 7.49
N ARG A 136 11.73 19.41 7.27
CA ARG A 136 10.74 19.32 8.35
C ARG A 136 10.69 17.93 8.99
N PRO A 137 10.14 17.84 10.20
CA PRO A 137 9.76 16.55 10.77
C PRO A 137 8.80 15.81 9.86
N LEU A 138 8.93 14.48 9.82
CA LEU A 138 8.18 13.62 8.91
C LEU A 138 6.66 13.85 9.06
N ASN A 139 6.02 14.25 7.98
CA ASN A 139 4.58 14.47 7.84
C ASN A 139 3.96 15.56 8.75
N VAL A 140 4.73 16.21 9.63
CA VAL A 140 4.21 17.24 10.54
C VAL A 140 3.78 18.48 9.77
N ASP A 141 2.56 18.97 10.06
CA ASP A 141 1.94 20.13 9.42
C ASP A 141 1.81 20.02 7.90
N LEU A 142 1.77 18.80 7.35
CA LEU A 142 1.45 18.55 5.96
C LEU A 142 -0.06 18.28 5.79
N SER A 143 -0.65 18.83 4.73
CA SER A 143 -1.98 18.45 4.27
C SER A 143 -2.03 16.97 3.83
N GLY A 144 -3.22 16.38 3.72
CA GLY A 144 -3.36 15.00 3.27
C GLY A 144 -2.68 14.75 1.91
N GLY A 145 -2.84 15.66 0.94
CA GLY A 145 -2.18 15.57 -0.35
C GLY A 145 -0.67 15.69 -0.29
N GLU A 146 -0.13 16.57 0.56
CA GLU A 146 1.31 16.69 0.77
C GLU A 146 1.89 15.44 1.45
N LYS A 147 1.19 14.82 2.40
CA LYS A 147 1.58 13.54 3.02
C LYS A 147 1.70 12.42 1.98
N LYS A 148 0.73 12.32 1.06
CA LYS A 148 0.77 11.32 -0.03
C LYS A 148 1.91 11.57 -1.02
N ARG A 149 2.16 12.83 -1.39
CA ARG A 149 3.34 13.19 -2.18
C ARG A 149 4.63 12.84 -1.45
N ASN A 150 4.71 13.10 -0.14
CA ASN A 150 5.87 12.75 0.68
C ASN A 150 6.11 11.22 0.70
N GLU A 151 5.08 10.38 0.81
CA GLU A 151 5.21 8.92 0.69
C GLU A 151 5.72 8.50 -0.69
N THR A 152 5.22 9.13 -1.76
CA THR A 152 5.69 8.88 -3.13
C THR A 152 7.15 9.29 -3.31
N LEU A 153 7.58 10.39 -2.71
CA LEU A 153 8.98 10.81 -2.67
C LEU A 153 9.85 9.76 -1.97
N GLN A 154 9.43 9.28 -0.80
CA GLN A 154 10.11 8.22 -0.06
C GLN A 154 10.24 6.95 -0.91
N LEU A 155 9.17 6.53 -1.58
CA LEU A 155 9.18 5.40 -2.52
C LEU A 155 10.25 5.58 -3.61
N GLY A 156 10.31 6.76 -4.23
CA GLY A 156 11.29 7.06 -5.28
C GLY A 156 12.74 6.99 -4.81
N VAL A 157 13.02 7.48 -3.61
CA VAL A 157 14.37 7.51 -3.02
C VAL A 157 14.78 6.14 -2.48
N LEU A 158 13.90 5.44 -1.79
CA LEU A 158 14.20 4.13 -1.19
C LEU A 158 14.35 3.02 -2.24
N GLY A 159 13.62 3.14 -3.37
CA GLY A 159 13.64 2.15 -4.46
C GLY A 159 13.32 0.74 -3.97
N PRO A 160 12.10 0.50 -3.45
CA PRO A 160 11.69 -0.83 -3.00
C PRO A 160 11.50 -1.78 -4.19
N LYS A 161 11.40 -3.07 -3.91
CA LYS A 161 11.10 -4.10 -4.92
C LYS A 161 9.60 -4.16 -5.23
N ILE A 162 8.79 -4.09 -4.16
CA ILE A 162 7.33 -4.14 -4.22
C ILE A 162 6.77 -3.01 -3.34
N ALA A 163 5.82 -2.26 -3.88
CA ALA A 163 5.06 -1.26 -3.14
C ALA A 163 3.60 -1.69 -3.00
N VAL A 164 3.10 -1.68 -1.77
CA VAL A 164 1.67 -1.76 -1.46
C VAL A 164 1.17 -0.33 -1.28
N LEU A 165 0.18 0.08 -2.08
CA LEU A 165 -0.37 1.43 -2.07
C LEU A 165 -1.81 1.36 -1.54
N ASP A 166 -2.00 1.72 -0.26
CA ASP A 166 -3.32 1.64 0.37
C ASP A 166 -4.03 2.99 0.25
N GLU A 167 -5.01 3.05 -0.66
CA GLU A 167 -5.82 4.22 -0.97
C GLU A 167 -5.00 5.51 -1.17
N ILE A 168 -3.92 5.41 -1.96
CA ILE A 168 -3.00 6.53 -2.20
C ILE A 168 -3.68 7.73 -2.87
N ASP A 169 -4.80 7.50 -3.54
CA ASP A 169 -5.62 8.51 -4.22
C ASP A 169 -6.53 9.30 -3.28
N SER A 170 -6.69 8.86 -2.04
CA SER A 170 -7.52 9.54 -1.04
C SER A 170 -6.94 10.92 -0.69
N GLY A 171 -7.76 11.97 -0.83
CA GLY A 171 -7.38 13.35 -0.50
C GLY A 171 -6.47 14.04 -1.53
N LEU A 172 -6.17 13.42 -2.66
CA LEU A 172 -5.47 14.07 -3.77
C LEU A 172 -6.43 14.80 -4.71
N ASP A 173 -6.05 16.00 -5.13
CA ASP A 173 -6.63 16.65 -6.29
C ASP A 173 -6.18 15.96 -7.59
N VAL A 174 -6.78 16.34 -8.74
CA VAL A 174 -6.51 15.68 -10.03
C VAL A 174 -5.04 15.79 -10.44
N ASP A 175 -4.43 16.96 -10.23
CA ASP A 175 -3.05 17.20 -10.66
C ASP A 175 -2.05 16.45 -9.77
N ALA A 176 -2.30 16.43 -8.45
CA ALA A 176 -1.51 15.66 -7.51
C ALA A 176 -1.62 14.14 -7.79
N LEU A 177 -2.81 13.64 -8.06
CA LEU A 177 -3.02 12.24 -8.42
C LEU A 177 -2.22 11.87 -9.67
N ARG A 178 -2.29 12.70 -10.72
CA ARG A 178 -1.50 12.49 -11.94
C ARG A 178 -0.01 12.48 -11.69
N ALA A 179 0.50 13.43 -10.89
CA ALA A 179 1.93 13.50 -10.59
C ALA A 179 2.40 12.24 -9.83
N VAL A 180 1.65 11.82 -8.81
CA VAL A 180 1.91 10.61 -8.02
C VAL A 180 1.86 9.36 -8.92
N SER A 181 0.79 9.19 -9.72
CA SER A 181 0.62 8.03 -10.59
C SER A 181 1.73 7.91 -11.63
N ARG A 182 2.09 9.03 -12.29
CA ARG A 182 3.21 9.06 -13.25
C ARG A 182 4.55 8.69 -12.60
N ARG A 183 4.78 9.14 -11.36
CA ARG A 183 6.01 8.79 -10.65
C ARG A 183 6.06 7.30 -10.31
N ILE A 184 4.93 6.71 -9.90
CA ILE A 184 4.83 5.27 -9.64
C ILE A 184 5.05 4.48 -10.94
N GLU A 185 4.38 4.86 -12.03
CA GLU A 185 4.56 4.26 -13.35
C GLU A 185 6.02 4.35 -13.83
N ALA A 186 6.66 5.50 -13.65
CA ALA A 186 8.07 5.67 -13.96
C ALA A 186 8.95 4.72 -13.12
N SER A 187 8.67 4.54 -11.82
CA SER A 187 9.39 3.56 -10.98
C SER A 187 9.20 2.12 -11.47
N THR A 188 7.99 1.78 -11.94
CA THR A 188 7.71 0.46 -12.50
C THR A 188 8.52 0.21 -13.76
N ASN A 189 8.57 1.19 -14.67
CA ASN A 189 9.27 1.07 -15.94
C ASN A 189 10.80 1.20 -15.82
N GLU A 190 11.30 2.14 -14.98
CA GLU A 190 12.72 2.44 -14.88
C GLU A 190 13.46 1.55 -13.86
N GLN A 191 12.78 1.18 -12.77
CA GLN A 191 13.38 0.48 -11.64
C GLN A 191 12.84 -0.94 -11.45
N GLY A 192 11.83 -1.32 -12.23
CA GLY A 192 11.18 -2.62 -12.11
C GLY A 192 10.34 -2.74 -10.82
N LEU A 193 9.81 -1.64 -10.30
CA LEU A 193 8.93 -1.67 -9.13
C LEU A 193 7.69 -2.52 -9.42
N GLY A 194 7.41 -3.53 -8.59
CA GLY A 194 6.10 -4.19 -8.58
C GLY A 194 5.13 -3.41 -7.69
N VAL A 195 3.89 -3.27 -8.12
CA VAL A 195 2.87 -2.48 -7.42
C VAL A 195 1.64 -3.30 -7.08
N LEU A 196 1.21 -3.25 -5.84
CA LEU A 196 -0.10 -3.72 -5.38
C LEU A 196 -0.91 -2.51 -4.91
N ALA A 197 -1.73 -1.94 -5.79
CA ALA A 197 -2.60 -0.82 -5.46
C ALA A 197 -3.92 -1.33 -4.87
N ILE A 198 -4.26 -0.82 -3.68
CA ILE A 198 -5.55 -1.07 -3.03
C ILE A 198 -6.37 0.20 -3.19
N THR A 199 -7.47 0.12 -3.88
CA THR A 199 -8.36 1.27 -4.12
C THR A 199 -9.80 0.83 -4.35
N HIS A 200 -10.72 1.71 -4.07
CA HIS A 200 -12.12 1.58 -4.43
C HIS A 200 -12.54 2.59 -5.53
N TYR A 201 -11.58 3.41 -6.00
CA TYR A 201 -11.82 4.43 -7.01
C TYR A 201 -11.13 4.10 -8.33
N ASN A 202 -11.88 4.16 -9.42
CA ASN A 202 -11.34 3.98 -10.76
C ASN A 202 -10.41 5.13 -11.20
N ARG A 203 -10.49 6.31 -10.54
CA ARG A 203 -9.62 7.46 -10.85
C ARG A 203 -8.13 7.11 -10.82
N LEU A 204 -7.68 6.35 -9.80
CA LEU A 204 -6.30 5.88 -9.74
C LEU A 204 -5.97 4.96 -10.90
N LEU A 205 -6.88 4.05 -11.25
CA LEU A 205 -6.67 3.04 -12.29
C LEU A 205 -6.59 3.65 -13.70
N HIS A 206 -7.28 4.76 -13.95
CA HIS A 206 -7.15 5.50 -15.21
C HIS A 206 -5.76 6.11 -15.39
N GLU A 207 -5.14 6.57 -14.31
CA GLU A 207 -3.81 7.19 -14.36
C GLU A 207 -2.69 6.16 -14.24
N LEU A 208 -2.87 5.08 -13.44
CA LEU A 208 -1.81 4.09 -13.13
C LEU A 208 -1.82 2.87 -14.06
N ARG A 209 -2.90 2.62 -14.80
CA ARG A 209 -3.06 1.54 -15.80
C ARG A 209 -2.59 0.18 -15.31
N PRO A 210 -3.36 -0.53 -14.46
CA PRO A 210 -2.97 -1.82 -13.94
C PRO A 210 -2.91 -2.90 -15.02
N ASP A 211 -1.92 -3.80 -14.91
CA ASP A 211 -1.82 -5.00 -15.74
C ASP A 211 -2.88 -6.04 -15.33
N ARG A 212 -3.21 -6.09 -14.04
CA ARG A 212 -4.22 -6.99 -13.48
C ARG A 212 -5.07 -6.32 -12.41
N ILE A 213 -6.32 -6.72 -12.39
CA ILE A 213 -7.30 -6.31 -11.38
C ILE A 213 -7.80 -7.56 -10.67
N HIS A 214 -7.90 -7.47 -9.34
CA HIS A 214 -8.40 -8.51 -8.46
C HIS A 214 -9.60 -8.00 -7.68
N VAL A 215 -10.69 -8.71 -7.70
CA VAL A 215 -11.92 -8.36 -6.96
C VAL A 215 -11.91 -9.13 -5.65
N LEU A 216 -11.69 -8.40 -4.55
CA LEU A 216 -11.73 -8.94 -3.18
C LEU A 216 -13.12 -8.74 -2.58
N VAL A 217 -13.79 -9.84 -2.23
CA VAL A 217 -15.09 -9.83 -1.55
C VAL A 217 -15.07 -10.82 -0.40
N ARG A 218 -15.51 -10.41 0.78
CA ARG A 218 -15.55 -11.25 2.00
C ARG A 218 -14.23 -11.99 2.26
N GLY A 219 -13.10 -11.30 2.09
CA GLY A 219 -11.76 -11.84 2.36
C GLY A 219 -11.24 -12.84 1.33
N ARG A 220 -11.84 -12.95 0.15
CA ARG A 220 -11.42 -13.84 -0.94
C ARG A 220 -11.32 -13.10 -2.26
N ILE A 221 -10.36 -13.46 -3.10
CA ILE A 221 -10.34 -13.02 -4.49
C ILE A 221 -11.41 -13.83 -5.26
N GLN A 222 -12.46 -13.14 -5.69
CA GLN A 222 -13.57 -13.73 -6.42
C GLN A 222 -13.34 -13.74 -7.92
N ALA A 223 -12.61 -12.76 -8.43
CA ALA A 223 -12.25 -12.68 -9.84
C ALA A 223 -10.89 -11.99 -10.01
N SER A 224 -10.22 -12.32 -11.09
CA SER A 224 -9.01 -11.65 -11.55
C SER A 224 -9.05 -11.52 -13.06
N GLY A 225 -8.71 -10.34 -13.57
CA GLY A 225 -8.76 -10.04 -15.01
C GLY A 225 -7.77 -8.95 -15.40
N GLY A 226 -7.86 -8.51 -16.63
CA GLY A 226 -7.15 -7.33 -17.14
C GLY A 226 -7.86 -6.03 -16.80
N PRO A 227 -7.44 -4.91 -17.42
CA PRO A 227 -8.04 -3.59 -17.18
C PRO A 227 -9.55 -3.53 -17.47
N GLU A 228 -10.05 -4.37 -18.36
CA GLU A 228 -11.47 -4.49 -18.70
C GLU A 228 -12.37 -4.82 -17.51
N LEU A 229 -11.82 -5.49 -16.48
CA LEU A 229 -12.55 -5.82 -15.26
C LEU A 229 -12.90 -4.55 -14.45
N ALA A 230 -12.08 -3.47 -14.50
CA ALA A 230 -12.42 -2.19 -13.88
C ALA A 230 -13.64 -1.55 -14.54
N GLU A 231 -13.69 -1.55 -15.88
CA GLU A 231 -14.81 -1.00 -16.64
C GLU A 231 -16.10 -1.79 -16.38
N GLU A 232 -15.99 -3.11 -16.25
CA GLU A 232 -17.10 -3.96 -15.86
C GLU A 232 -17.62 -3.60 -14.47
N LEU A 233 -16.72 -3.45 -13.47
CA LEU A 233 -17.08 -3.07 -12.10
C LEU A 233 -17.72 -1.68 -12.03
N GLU A 234 -17.28 -0.71 -12.85
CA GLU A 234 -17.94 0.60 -12.95
C GLU A 234 -19.40 0.47 -13.41
N ARG A 235 -19.63 -0.36 -14.38
CA ARG A 235 -20.95 -0.53 -15.00
C ARG A 235 -21.90 -1.36 -14.13
N THR A 236 -21.43 -2.42 -13.48
CA THR A 236 -22.27 -3.44 -12.81
C THR A 236 -22.20 -3.38 -11.29
N GLY A 237 -21.19 -2.67 -10.74
CA GLY A 237 -20.88 -2.75 -9.30
C GLY A 237 -20.35 -4.12 -8.89
N TYR A 238 -20.34 -4.36 -7.59
CA TYR A 238 -19.86 -5.61 -7.02
C TYR A 238 -20.94 -6.68 -6.84
N ALA A 239 -22.21 -6.41 -7.21
CA ALA A 239 -23.33 -7.32 -6.97
C ALA A 239 -23.10 -8.72 -7.56
N ALA A 240 -22.62 -8.80 -8.80
CA ALA A 240 -22.33 -10.06 -9.47
C ALA A 240 -21.28 -10.95 -8.73
N PHE A 241 -20.45 -10.36 -7.88
CA PHE A 241 -19.42 -11.04 -7.09
C PHE A 241 -19.83 -11.31 -5.64
N THR A 242 -21.02 -10.82 -5.22
CA THR A 242 -21.58 -11.01 -3.88
C THR A 242 -22.68 -12.07 -3.83
N ASP A 243 -23.40 -12.32 -4.94
CA ASP A 243 -24.62 -13.16 -5.01
C ASP A 243 -24.39 -14.68 -4.94
N GLY A 244 -23.17 -15.15 -4.71
CA GLY A 244 -22.85 -16.58 -4.58
C GLY A 244 -22.53 -17.06 -3.16
N ALA A 245 -22.63 -16.23 -2.15
CA ALA A 245 -22.23 -16.56 -0.78
C ALA A 245 -23.39 -16.33 0.18
N ASP A 246 -23.84 -17.45 0.77
CA ASP A 246 -24.86 -17.59 1.82
C ASP A 246 -24.86 -16.42 2.83
N ASP A 247 -26.03 -15.81 3.04
CA ASP A 247 -26.27 -14.67 3.94
C ASP A 247 -26.14 -15.07 5.42
N GLY A 248 -24.93 -15.35 5.84
CA GLY A 248 -24.58 -15.54 7.24
C GLY A 248 -23.87 -14.30 7.77
N ASP A 249 -24.64 -13.38 8.23
CA ASP A 249 -24.34 -12.41 9.28
C ASP A 249 -24.53 -10.92 8.91
N GLY A 250 -25.18 -10.20 9.80
CA GLY A 250 -25.85 -8.95 9.70
C GLY A 250 -25.00 -7.70 9.33
N PRO A 251 -25.62 -6.50 9.32
CA PRO A 251 -25.05 -5.29 8.75
C PRO A 251 -23.74 -4.90 9.41
N ALA A 252 -22.74 -4.58 8.58
CA ALA A 252 -21.49 -4.02 9.01
C ALA A 252 -21.76 -2.74 9.84
N ARG A 253 -21.44 -2.79 11.11
CA ARG A 253 -21.32 -1.58 11.92
C ARG A 253 -20.05 -0.87 11.46
N ASP A 254 -20.19 0.42 11.26
CA ASP A 254 -19.14 1.35 10.84
C ASP A 254 -17.79 1.06 11.48
N ASP A 255 -16.74 1.22 10.68
CA ASP A 255 -15.34 1.10 11.05
C ASP A 255 -15.00 1.97 12.29
N VAL A 256 -15.25 1.44 13.45
CA VAL A 256 -14.56 1.91 14.64
C VAL A 256 -13.22 1.19 14.62
N ASP A 257 -12.16 1.92 14.26
CA ASP A 257 -10.79 1.45 14.45
C ASP A 257 -10.65 1.04 15.94
N PRO A 258 -10.55 -0.26 16.27
CA PRO A 258 -10.44 -0.70 17.66
C PRO A 258 -9.09 -0.33 18.29
N LEU A 259 -8.21 0.28 17.51
CA LEU A 259 -6.93 0.85 17.91
C LEU A 259 -6.96 2.36 17.63
N SER A 260 -7.94 3.09 18.22
CA SER A 260 -7.72 4.51 18.46
C SER A 260 -6.39 4.64 19.20
N ASP A 261 -5.43 5.19 18.48
CA ASP A 261 -4.07 5.55 18.85
C ASP A 261 -3.57 5.00 20.20
N PRO A 262 -2.71 3.95 20.23
CA PRO A 262 -2.10 3.48 21.47
C PRO A 262 -1.18 4.53 22.12
N PHE A 263 -1.02 5.69 21.50
CA PHE A 263 -0.31 6.88 21.99
C PHE A 263 -1.22 8.08 22.22
N ALA A 264 -2.56 7.94 22.16
CA ALA A 264 -3.47 8.96 22.62
C ALA A 264 -3.27 9.13 24.14
N ASP A 265 -2.75 10.30 24.47
CA ASP A 265 -2.38 10.71 25.82
C ASP A 265 -3.57 10.55 26.79
N PRO A 266 -3.40 9.86 27.95
CA PRO A 266 -4.45 9.72 28.93
C PRO A 266 -4.56 10.96 29.87
N PHE A 267 -4.14 12.18 29.42
CA PHE A 267 -4.31 13.41 30.20
C PHE A 267 -5.11 14.48 29.47
#